data_b0530e8fed80cf7a6c4a064a8b2e23e8
#
_entry.id   b0530e8fed80cf7a6c4a064a8b2e23e8
#
_cell.length_a   1.000
_cell.length_b   1.000
_cell.length_c   1.000
_cell.angle_alpha   90.00
_cell.angle_beta   90.00
_cell.angle_gamma   90.00
#
_symmetry.space_group_name_H-M   'P 1'
#
loop_
_entity.id
_entity.type
_entity.pdbx_description
1 polymer ?
#
loop_
_entity_poly.entity_id
_entity_poly.type
_entity_poly.pdbx_seq_one_letter_code
_entity_poly.pdbx_strand_id
1 'polypeptide(L)'
;PESKYKKGTTDALVEDAKKAADRGFTAVRFSPYNDDFYLHKSFTEWANESVRNVGAVREALGDSVDICVEIHRQMSPTEGISLGKRLEEFSPFFYEDPMLPDSPNLMAEIQNNCNIPIATGERFTSIFEFQQLLEAKATSYIRPDLCLAAGISGCKKIAGMAEAHHVKVIPHNPLSPISTAACVQLDASIPNFALQEYTGEDKPPKKDLIVNPIKLQDGYLIVPDTPGLGIEINEKSLTLGENPKILDTPIGFDGSVQDR
;
A
#
# COMPACT_ATOMS: atom_id res chain seq x y z
N PRO A 1 -6.02 -2.75 -6.98
CA PRO A 1 -6.41 -4.15 -7.04
C PRO A 1 -7.26 -4.47 -5.83
N GLU A 2 -8.35 -5.21 -6.04
CA GLU A 2 -9.14 -5.70 -4.92
C GLU A 2 -8.30 -6.70 -4.15
N SER A 3 -7.63 -6.27 -3.08
CA SER A 3 -7.13 -7.21 -2.10
C SER A 3 -8.32 -7.71 -1.27
N LYS A 4 -9.15 -8.52 -1.86
CA LYS A 4 -9.87 -9.49 -1.09
C LYS A 4 -8.85 -10.57 -0.77
N TYR A 5 -8.25 -10.46 0.40
CA TYR A 5 -7.53 -11.56 1.02
C TYR A 5 -8.49 -12.73 1.23
N LYS A 6 -8.83 -13.38 0.15
CA LYS A 6 -9.19 -14.78 0.23
C LYS A 6 -7.88 -15.47 0.53
N LYS A 7 -7.83 -16.31 1.57
CA LYS A 7 -6.78 -17.31 1.78
C LYS A 7 -6.46 -17.92 0.42
N GLY A 8 -5.50 -17.30 -0.28
CA GLY A 8 -5.30 -17.53 -1.70
C GLY A 8 -4.14 -18.47 -1.91
N THR A 9 -4.38 -19.46 -2.70
CA THR A 9 -3.32 -20.21 -3.37
C THR A 9 -2.53 -19.27 -4.29
N THR A 10 -1.31 -19.63 -4.67
CA THR A 10 -0.52 -18.92 -5.70
C THR A 10 -1.36 -18.63 -6.95
N ASP A 11 -2.20 -19.59 -7.37
CA ASP A 11 -3.07 -19.45 -8.54
C ASP A 11 -4.11 -18.33 -8.38
N ALA A 12 -4.68 -18.16 -7.19
CA ALA A 12 -5.63 -17.08 -6.93
C ALA A 12 -4.97 -15.70 -6.97
N LEU A 13 -3.75 -15.55 -6.44
CA LEU A 13 -2.95 -14.33 -6.56
C LEU A 13 -2.67 -13.98 -8.03
N VAL A 14 -2.25 -14.95 -8.81
CA VAL A 14 -1.98 -14.79 -10.24
C VAL A 14 -3.25 -14.39 -11.00
N GLU A 15 -4.37 -15.04 -10.71
CA GLU A 15 -5.66 -14.73 -11.35
C GLU A 15 -6.13 -13.31 -11.03
N ASP A 16 -6.02 -12.87 -9.77
CA ASP A 16 -6.43 -11.52 -9.37
C ASP A 16 -5.48 -10.46 -9.94
N ALA A 17 -4.18 -10.74 -10.04
CA ALA A 17 -3.21 -9.87 -10.68
C ALA A 17 -3.50 -9.71 -12.18
N LYS A 18 -3.82 -10.79 -12.90
CA LYS A 18 -4.24 -10.74 -14.31
C LYS A 18 -5.51 -9.93 -14.50
N LYS A 19 -6.53 -10.13 -13.65
CA LYS A 19 -7.78 -9.35 -13.70
C LYS A 19 -7.52 -7.85 -13.52
N ALA A 20 -6.55 -7.47 -12.66
CA ALA A 20 -6.18 -6.08 -12.51
C ALA A 20 -5.48 -5.54 -13.78
N ALA A 21 -4.55 -6.29 -14.36
CA ALA A 21 -3.89 -5.94 -15.60
C ALA A 21 -4.88 -5.78 -16.76
N ASP A 22 -5.85 -6.69 -16.90
CA ASP A 22 -6.92 -6.65 -17.91
C ASP A 22 -7.83 -5.40 -17.77
N ARG A 23 -7.89 -4.81 -16.58
CA ARG A 23 -8.59 -3.53 -16.31
C ARG A 23 -7.71 -2.30 -16.59
N GLY A 24 -6.50 -2.47 -17.11
CA GLY A 24 -5.58 -1.41 -17.47
C GLY A 24 -4.69 -0.92 -16.33
N PHE A 25 -4.72 -1.53 -15.14
CA PHE A 25 -3.80 -1.14 -14.07
C PHE A 25 -2.35 -1.38 -14.47
N THR A 26 -1.51 -0.37 -14.26
CA THR A 26 -0.08 -0.40 -14.59
C THR A 26 0.78 -0.99 -13.46
N ALA A 27 0.19 -1.15 -12.29
CA ALA A 27 0.83 -1.76 -11.12
C ALA A 27 -0.17 -2.58 -10.31
N VAL A 28 0.29 -3.66 -9.70
CA VAL A 28 -0.48 -4.47 -8.74
C VAL A 28 0.24 -4.54 -7.40
N ARG A 29 -0.51 -4.37 -6.30
CA ARG A 29 0.01 -4.46 -4.93
C ARG A 29 -0.61 -5.65 -4.24
N PHE A 30 0.20 -6.47 -3.60
CA PHE A 30 -0.25 -7.67 -2.88
C PHE A 30 0.71 -8.08 -1.77
N SER A 31 0.18 -8.74 -0.74
CA SER A 31 1.01 -9.47 0.20
C SER A 31 1.38 -10.84 -0.39
N PRO A 32 2.66 -11.22 -0.36
CA PRO A 32 3.11 -12.45 -1.03
C PRO A 32 2.87 -13.71 -0.20
N TYR A 33 2.12 -13.64 0.88
CA TYR A 33 1.85 -14.72 1.83
C TYR A 33 0.40 -14.66 2.33
N ASN A 34 -0.04 -15.72 3.00
CA ASN A 34 -1.34 -15.76 3.67
C ASN A 34 -1.26 -15.14 5.07
N ASP A 35 -2.35 -14.52 5.53
CA ASP A 35 -2.45 -13.84 6.82
C ASP A 35 -2.12 -14.70 8.06
N ASP A 36 -2.17 -16.03 7.94
CA ASP A 36 -1.91 -16.97 9.04
C ASP A 36 -0.41 -17.38 9.14
N PHE A 37 0.48 -16.76 8.35
CA PHE A 37 1.86 -17.24 8.24
C PHE A 37 2.61 -17.26 9.59
N TYR A 38 2.50 -16.17 10.36
CA TYR A 38 3.16 -16.03 11.67
C TYR A 38 2.57 -16.94 12.76
N LEU A 39 1.44 -17.58 12.49
CA LEU A 39 0.84 -18.53 13.41
C LEU A 39 1.43 -19.93 13.28
N HIS A 40 1.98 -20.31 12.13
CA HIS A 40 2.23 -21.73 11.83
C HIS A 40 3.48 -22.01 11.00
N LYS A 41 4.27 -21.01 10.60
CA LYS A 41 5.41 -21.22 9.70
C LYS A 41 6.71 -20.65 10.25
N SER A 42 7.82 -21.33 9.95
CA SER A 42 9.14 -20.75 10.16
C SER A 42 9.40 -19.63 9.15
N PHE A 43 10.33 -18.71 9.47
CA PHE A 43 10.75 -17.67 8.53
C PHE A 43 11.17 -18.25 7.16
N THR A 44 11.88 -19.38 7.16
CA THR A 44 12.32 -20.04 5.91
C THR A 44 11.15 -20.48 5.04
N GLU A 45 10.12 -21.12 5.63
CA GLU A 45 8.93 -21.55 4.90
C GLU A 45 8.16 -20.36 4.34
N TRP A 46 7.99 -19.33 5.15
CA TRP A 46 7.31 -18.11 4.76
C TRP A 46 8.05 -17.35 3.66
N ALA A 47 9.37 -17.20 3.78
CA ALA A 47 10.18 -16.55 2.75
C ALA A 47 10.18 -17.35 1.43
N ASN A 48 10.21 -18.68 1.49
CA ASN A 48 10.10 -19.53 0.30
C ASN A 48 8.73 -19.39 -0.37
N GLU A 49 7.65 -19.30 0.40
CA GLU A 49 6.31 -19.05 -0.13
C GLU A 49 6.22 -17.66 -0.80
N SER A 50 6.74 -16.64 -0.15
CA SER A 50 6.75 -15.26 -0.68
C SER A 50 7.49 -15.18 -2.00
N VAL A 51 8.69 -15.76 -2.09
CA VAL A 51 9.48 -15.79 -3.33
C VAL A 51 8.73 -16.51 -4.45
N ARG A 52 8.15 -17.68 -4.16
CA ARG A 52 7.34 -18.43 -5.14
C ARG A 52 6.16 -17.63 -5.65
N ASN A 53 5.43 -16.96 -4.75
CA ASN A 53 4.23 -16.19 -5.10
C ASN A 53 4.56 -14.95 -5.92
N VAL A 54 5.61 -14.20 -5.54
CA VAL A 54 6.07 -13.03 -6.31
C VAL A 54 6.56 -13.45 -7.68
N GLY A 55 7.34 -14.54 -7.77
CA GLY A 55 7.81 -15.10 -9.04
C GLY A 55 6.66 -15.49 -9.96
N ALA A 56 5.65 -16.18 -9.45
CA ALA A 56 4.49 -16.59 -10.23
C ALA A 56 3.68 -15.39 -10.76
N VAL A 57 3.51 -14.34 -9.96
CA VAL A 57 2.84 -13.10 -10.40
C VAL A 57 3.68 -12.39 -11.47
N ARG A 58 5.01 -12.28 -11.29
CA ARG A 58 5.91 -11.68 -12.29
C ARG A 58 5.87 -12.45 -13.61
N GLU A 59 5.97 -13.77 -13.57
CA GLU A 59 5.87 -14.62 -14.75
C GLU A 59 4.54 -14.43 -15.50
N ALA A 60 3.45 -14.32 -14.75
CA ALA A 60 2.10 -14.19 -15.31
C ALA A 60 1.82 -12.82 -15.95
N LEU A 61 2.42 -11.73 -15.41
CA LEU A 61 2.21 -10.35 -15.88
C LEU A 61 3.28 -9.89 -16.88
N GLY A 62 4.43 -10.55 -16.95
CA GLY A 62 5.58 -10.08 -17.71
C GLY A 62 6.12 -8.75 -17.17
N ASP A 63 6.80 -7.97 -18.02
CA ASP A 63 7.47 -6.73 -17.63
C ASP A 63 6.61 -5.46 -17.81
N SER A 64 5.39 -5.61 -18.32
CA SER A 64 4.53 -4.46 -18.65
C SER A 64 3.71 -3.93 -17.47
N VAL A 65 3.64 -4.68 -16.37
CA VAL A 65 2.92 -4.30 -15.15
C VAL A 65 3.88 -4.35 -13.98
N ASP A 66 3.96 -3.26 -13.24
CA ASP A 66 4.75 -3.20 -12.02
C ASP A 66 4.15 -4.06 -10.90
N ILE A 67 5.00 -4.68 -10.10
CA ILE A 67 4.60 -5.41 -8.90
C ILE A 67 5.07 -4.70 -7.64
N CYS A 68 4.17 -4.53 -6.70
CA CYS A 68 4.40 -3.87 -5.43
C CYS A 68 4.17 -4.88 -4.31
N VAL A 69 5.21 -5.17 -3.54
CA VAL A 69 5.19 -6.23 -2.52
C VAL A 69 4.98 -5.63 -1.15
N GLU A 70 3.89 -6.00 -0.49
CA GLU A 70 3.51 -5.53 0.84
C GLU A 70 3.81 -6.59 1.90
N ILE A 71 4.60 -6.23 2.91
CA ILE A 71 4.94 -7.12 4.04
C ILE A 71 4.14 -6.79 5.31
N HIS A 72 3.58 -5.61 5.36
CA HIS A 72 2.71 -5.21 6.45
C HIS A 72 3.38 -5.30 7.84
N ARG A 73 4.65 -4.88 7.92
CA ARG A 73 5.42 -4.69 9.17
C ARG A 73 5.81 -5.96 9.94
N GLN A 74 5.74 -7.12 9.31
CA GLN A 74 5.82 -8.42 10.01
C GLN A 74 7.24 -8.91 10.32
N MET A 75 8.31 -8.18 9.92
CA MET A 75 9.68 -8.68 10.02
C MET A 75 10.57 -7.85 10.93
N SER A 76 11.63 -8.52 11.42
CA SER A 76 12.82 -7.85 11.90
C SER A 76 13.64 -7.26 10.73
N PRO A 77 14.55 -6.30 10.97
CA PRO A 77 15.41 -5.76 9.90
C PRO A 77 16.21 -6.83 9.16
N THR A 78 16.74 -7.83 9.87
CA THR A 78 17.50 -8.93 9.28
C THR A 78 16.65 -9.81 8.36
N GLU A 79 15.44 -10.12 8.76
CA GLU A 79 14.48 -10.86 7.94
C GLU A 79 14.05 -10.05 6.71
N GLY A 80 13.78 -8.74 6.89
CA GLY A 80 13.47 -7.81 5.81
C GLY A 80 14.56 -7.77 4.75
N ILE A 81 15.82 -7.65 5.15
CA ILE A 81 16.98 -7.70 4.24
C ILE A 81 17.07 -9.08 3.55
N SER A 82 16.91 -10.16 4.32
CA SER A 82 17.02 -11.52 3.78
C SER A 82 15.96 -11.81 2.71
N LEU A 83 14.71 -11.46 2.96
CA LEU A 83 13.65 -11.63 1.97
C LEU A 83 13.82 -10.66 0.80
N GLY A 84 14.10 -9.37 1.07
CA GLY A 84 14.29 -8.37 0.02
C GLY A 84 15.31 -8.79 -1.03
N LYS A 85 16.48 -9.28 -0.60
CA LYS A 85 17.52 -9.80 -1.51
C LYS A 85 17.04 -10.96 -2.38
N ARG A 86 16.15 -11.80 -1.88
CA ARG A 86 15.59 -12.92 -2.65
C ARG A 86 14.52 -12.50 -3.63
N LEU A 87 13.90 -11.33 -3.39
CA LEU A 87 12.87 -10.78 -4.28
C LEU A 87 13.46 -9.89 -5.38
N GLU A 88 14.72 -9.48 -5.30
CA GLU A 88 15.38 -8.59 -6.28
C GLU A 88 15.30 -9.13 -7.71
N GLU A 89 15.41 -10.45 -7.90
CA GLU A 89 15.33 -11.08 -9.22
C GLU A 89 14.02 -10.82 -9.97
N PHE A 90 12.93 -10.54 -9.25
CA PHE A 90 11.61 -10.23 -9.83
C PHE A 90 11.39 -8.74 -10.06
N SER A 91 12.36 -7.89 -9.74
CA SER A 91 12.33 -6.44 -9.94
C SER A 91 11.03 -5.78 -9.44
N PRO A 92 10.65 -5.91 -8.15
CA PRO A 92 9.50 -5.20 -7.61
C PRO A 92 9.68 -3.68 -7.73
N PHE A 93 8.60 -2.97 -8.03
CA PHE A 93 8.59 -1.51 -8.07
C PHE A 93 8.87 -0.90 -6.69
N PHE A 94 8.31 -1.53 -5.64
CA PHE A 94 8.69 -1.26 -4.27
C PHE A 94 8.46 -2.47 -3.35
N TYR A 95 9.11 -2.39 -2.19
CA TYR A 95 9.00 -3.30 -1.07
C TYR A 95 8.44 -2.50 0.12
N GLU A 96 7.18 -2.74 0.47
CA GLU A 96 6.43 -1.93 1.41
C GLU A 96 6.47 -2.51 2.81
N ASP A 97 6.68 -1.60 3.77
CA ASP A 97 6.61 -1.84 5.20
C ASP A 97 7.23 -3.18 5.64
N PRO A 98 8.51 -3.46 5.30
CA PRO A 98 9.13 -4.73 5.68
C PRO A 98 9.22 -4.92 7.19
N MET A 99 9.29 -3.84 7.97
CA MET A 99 9.33 -3.84 9.43
C MET A 99 8.44 -2.74 10.00
N LEU A 100 8.23 -2.73 11.32
CA LEU A 100 7.57 -1.63 12.02
C LEU A 100 8.28 -0.30 11.73
N PRO A 101 7.55 0.80 11.47
CA PRO A 101 8.14 2.08 11.09
C PRO A 101 8.65 2.90 12.30
N ASP A 102 8.81 2.28 13.45
CA ASP A 102 9.21 2.88 14.73
C ASP A 102 10.69 3.28 14.81
N SER A 103 11.51 2.81 13.86
CA SER A 103 12.94 3.15 13.78
C SER A 103 13.37 3.47 12.35
N PRO A 104 13.39 4.75 11.95
CA PRO A 104 13.88 5.17 10.63
C PRO A 104 15.31 4.68 10.33
N ASN A 105 16.19 4.60 11.33
CA ASN A 105 17.55 4.11 11.14
C ASN A 105 17.60 2.62 10.76
N LEU A 106 16.78 1.79 11.41
CA LEU A 106 16.70 0.36 11.06
C LEU A 106 16.03 0.15 9.69
N MET A 107 15.04 0.95 9.36
CA MET A 107 14.45 0.96 8.01
C MET A 107 15.50 1.36 6.96
N ALA A 108 16.38 2.33 7.27
CA ALA A 108 17.49 2.71 6.41
C ALA A 108 18.52 1.57 6.22
N GLU A 109 18.72 0.71 7.21
CA GLU A 109 19.55 -0.49 7.05
C GLU A 109 18.94 -1.43 6.00
N ILE A 110 17.62 -1.61 5.98
CA ILE A 110 16.96 -2.41 4.94
C ILE A 110 17.14 -1.75 3.57
N GLN A 111 16.83 -0.44 3.46
CA GLN A 111 16.97 0.33 2.22
C GLN A 111 18.40 0.26 1.64
N ASN A 112 19.41 0.27 2.49
CA ASN A 112 20.82 0.25 2.06
C ASN A 112 21.35 -1.15 1.72
N ASN A 113 20.65 -2.21 2.14
CA ASN A 113 21.08 -3.60 1.95
C ASN A 113 20.17 -4.40 1.02
N CYS A 114 19.17 -3.77 0.41
CA CYS A 114 18.26 -4.35 -0.56
C CYS A 114 18.17 -3.41 -1.76
N ASN A 115 18.23 -3.92 -2.98
CA ASN A 115 18.15 -3.11 -4.20
C ASN A 115 16.71 -2.80 -4.63
N ILE A 116 15.71 -3.28 -3.90
CA ILE A 116 14.32 -2.91 -4.15
C ILE A 116 14.03 -1.61 -3.40
N PRO A 117 13.44 -0.58 -4.05
CA PRO A 117 13.04 0.65 -3.39
C PRO A 117 12.07 0.38 -2.22
N ILE A 118 12.33 0.94 -1.04
CA ILE A 118 11.42 0.82 0.09
C ILE A 118 10.29 1.84 -0.04
N ALA A 119 9.06 1.41 0.29
CA ALA A 119 7.90 2.27 0.46
C ALA A 119 7.38 2.14 1.91
N THR A 120 7.16 3.26 2.60
CA THR A 120 6.65 3.25 3.99
C THR A 120 6.03 4.58 4.38
N GLY A 121 5.33 4.62 5.52
CA GLY A 121 4.79 5.84 6.10
C GLY A 121 3.27 5.85 6.29
N GLU A 122 2.56 4.78 5.99
CA GLU A 122 1.09 4.69 6.15
C GLU A 122 0.62 4.90 7.60
N ARG A 123 1.49 4.65 8.57
CA ARG A 123 1.21 4.77 10.01
C ARG A 123 1.60 6.13 10.58
N PHE A 124 2.28 6.97 9.83
CA PHE A 124 2.72 8.27 10.28
C PHE A 124 1.60 9.31 10.22
N THR A 125 1.54 10.14 11.25
CA THR A 125 0.44 11.11 11.43
C THR A 125 0.90 12.56 11.29
N SER A 126 2.20 12.81 11.26
CA SER A 126 2.77 14.15 11.31
C SER A 126 3.94 14.38 10.37
N ILE A 127 4.16 15.64 9.99
CA ILE A 127 5.33 16.06 9.20
C ILE A 127 6.67 15.71 9.90
N PHE A 128 6.68 15.62 11.22
CA PHE A 128 7.90 15.37 12.01
C PHE A 128 8.38 13.91 11.88
N GLU A 129 7.44 12.96 11.79
CA GLU A 129 7.78 11.56 11.55
C GLU A 129 8.32 11.37 10.12
N PHE A 130 7.67 11.98 9.13
CA PHE A 130 8.17 11.97 7.75
C PHE A 130 9.53 12.66 7.60
N GLN A 131 9.78 13.74 8.35
CA GLN A 131 11.09 14.39 8.37
C GLN A 131 12.18 13.41 8.81
N GLN A 132 11.98 12.72 9.92
CA GLN A 132 12.95 11.74 10.44
C GLN A 132 13.21 10.61 9.44
N LEU A 133 12.17 10.11 8.79
CA LEU A 133 12.28 9.08 7.75
C LEU A 133 13.11 9.55 6.55
N LEU A 134 12.88 10.77 6.08
CA LEU A 134 13.57 11.37 4.94
C LEU A 134 15.03 11.68 5.27
N GLU A 135 15.31 12.24 6.45
CA GLU A 135 16.67 12.54 6.92
C GLU A 135 17.52 11.27 7.09
N ALA A 136 16.91 10.17 7.56
CA ALA A 136 17.54 8.86 7.63
C ALA A 136 17.77 8.20 6.26
N LYS A 137 17.21 8.74 5.16
CA LYS A 137 17.23 8.15 3.81
C LYS A 137 16.67 6.72 3.81
N ALA A 138 15.62 6.50 4.59
CA ALA A 138 15.09 5.19 4.88
C ALA A 138 14.09 4.66 3.84
N THR A 139 13.78 5.46 2.83
CA THR A 139 12.72 5.13 1.86
C THR A 139 12.96 5.82 0.51
N SER A 140 12.46 5.20 -0.55
CA SER A 140 12.38 5.78 -1.91
C SER A 140 10.98 6.29 -2.24
N TYR A 141 9.97 5.78 -1.55
CA TYR A 141 8.57 6.20 -1.69
C TYR A 141 7.96 6.41 -0.32
N ILE A 142 7.34 7.57 -0.09
CA ILE A 142 6.52 7.78 1.11
C ILE A 142 5.05 7.49 0.82
N ARG A 143 4.37 6.94 1.82
CA ARG A 143 2.96 6.55 1.74
C ARG A 143 2.09 7.27 2.78
N PRO A 144 1.95 8.61 2.69
CA PRO A 144 1.09 9.32 3.64
C PRO A 144 -0.37 8.95 3.43
N ASP A 145 -1.08 8.63 4.51
CA ASP A 145 -2.53 8.49 4.52
C ASP A 145 -3.17 9.85 4.80
N LEU A 146 -3.99 10.35 3.89
CA LEU A 146 -4.62 11.67 4.04
C LEU A 146 -5.56 11.74 5.24
N CYS A 147 -6.15 10.62 5.64
CA CYS A 147 -7.04 10.56 6.80
C CYS A 147 -6.28 10.63 8.13
N LEU A 148 -5.00 10.27 8.14
CA LEU A 148 -4.12 10.26 9.32
C LEU A 148 -3.17 11.46 9.36
N ALA A 149 -2.57 11.82 8.22
CA ALA A 149 -1.49 12.80 8.12
C ALA A 149 -1.99 14.23 7.85
N ALA A 150 -3.03 14.66 8.56
CA ALA A 150 -3.60 16.00 8.55
C ALA A 150 -4.17 16.48 7.20
N GLY A 151 -4.78 15.57 6.45
CA GLY A 151 -5.52 15.85 5.21
C GLY A 151 -4.64 16.35 4.06
N ILE A 152 -5.27 16.92 3.04
CA ILE A 152 -4.58 17.45 1.86
C ILE A 152 -3.47 18.45 2.23
N SER A 153 -3.75 19.36 3.16
CA SER A 153 -2.80 20.40 3.57
C SER A 153 -1.56 19.82 4.25
N GLY A 154 -1.72 18.81 5.12
CA GLY A 154 -0.63 18.10 5.78
C GLY A 154 0.19 17.31 4.76
N CYS A 155 -0.48 16.50 3.96
CA CYS A 155 0.18 15.66 2.95
C CYS A 155 0.88 16.48 1.87
N LYS A 156 0.37 17.67 1.51
CA LYS A 156 1.08 18.57 0.59
C LYS A 156 2.39 19.10 1.16
N LYS A 157 2.45 19.39 2.47
CA LYS A 157 3.72 19.77 3.14
C LYS A 157 4.68 18.59 3.16
N ILE A 158 4.19 17.39 3.47
CA ILE A 158 4.96 16.14 3.45
C ILE A 158 5.51 15.89 2.05
N ALA A 159 4.70 16.04 1.00
CA ALA A 159 5.11 15.90 -0.39
C ALA A 159 6.22 16.89 -0.77
N GLY A 160 6.12 18.17 -0.35
CA GLY A 160 7.16 19.16 -0.59
C GLY A 160 8.48 18.84 0.13
N MET A 161 8.42 18.27 1.34
CA MET A 161 9.63 17.78 2.03
C MET A 161 10.24 16.60 1.27
N ALA A 162 9.43 15.64 0.86
CA ALA A 162 9.88 14.48 0.09
C ALA A 162 10.51 14.88 -1.27
N GLU A 163 9.93 15.88 -1.95
CA GLU A 163 10.47 16.43 -3.19
C GLU A 163 11.92 16.93 -3.00
N ALA A 164 12.19 17.65 -1.90
CA ALA A 164 13.54 18.15 -1.58
C ALA A 164 14.56 17.01 -1.31
N HIS A 165 14.08 15.81 -1.01
CA HIS A 165 14.89 14.61 -0.82
C HIS A 165 14.90 13.67 -2.03
N HIS A 166 14.31 14.05 -3.16
CA HIS A 166 14.12 13.21 -4.36
C HIS A 166 13.29 11.95 -4.11
N VAL A 167 12.41 11.98 -3.10
CA VAL A 167 11.50 10.89 -2.75
C VAL A 167 10.13 11.14 -3.37
N LYS A 168 9.52 10.12 -3.95
CA LYS A 168 8.20 10.20 -4.56
C LYS A 168 7.09 9.84 -3.57
N VAL A 169 5.87 10.23 -3.91
CA VAL A 169 4.67 10.05 -3.09
C VAL A 169 3.74 9.03 -3.73
N ILE A 170 3.27 8.10 -2.91
CA ILE A 170 2.23 7.12 -3.23
C ILE A 170 1.23 7.14 -2.08
N PRO A 171 0.15 7.91 -2.13
CA PRO A 171 -0.78 7.98 -1.00
C PRO A 171 -1.33 6.61 -0.60
N HIS A 172 -1.32 6.32 0.70
CA HIS A 172 -1.99 5.15 1.26
C HIS A 172 -3.50 5.40 1.26
N ASN A 173 -4.29 4.50 0.66
CA ASN A 173 -5.72 4.72 0.45
C ASN A 173 -6.56 3.44 0.50
N PRO A 174 -6.67 2.76 1.64
CA PRO A 174 -7.49 1.54 1.76
C PRO A 174 -8.96 1.83 2.10
N LEU A 175 -9.32 3.09 2.38
CA LEU A 175 -10.52 3.42 3.14
C LEU A 175 -11.79 3.57 2.27
N SER A 176 -11.96 4.69 1.57
CA SER A 176 -13.24 5.04 0.99
C SER A 176 -13.11 5.86 -0.30
N PRO A 177 -14.17 5.95 -1.11
CA PRO A 177 -14.20 6.83 -2.28
C PRO A 177 -13.99 8.31 -1.95
N ILE A 178 -14.30 8.74 -0.73
CA ILE A 178 -14.04 10.12 -0.25
C ILE A 178 -12.54 10.33 -0.08
N SER A 179 -11.85 9.35 0.52
CA SER A 179 -10.40 9.37 0.65
C SER A 179 -9.73 9.37 -0.73
N THR A 180 -10.19 8.52 -1.65
CA THR A 180 -9.70 8.49 -3.04
C THR A 180 -9.86 9.83 -3.74
N ALA A 181 -11.00 10.49 -3.59
CA ALA A 181 -11.21 11.81 -4.17
C ALA A 181 -10.23 12.85 -3.60
N ALA A 182 -9.95 12.80 -2.30
CA ALA A 182 -8.95 13.68 -1.68
C ALA A 182 -7.52 13.37 -2.15
N CYS A 183 -7.16 12.08 -2.29
CA CYS A 183 -5.87 11.66 -2.84
C CYS A 183 -5.67 12.17 -4.27
N VAL A 184 -6.67 12.01 -5.15
CA VAL A 184 -6.61 12.47 -6.55
C VAL A 184 -6.35 13.98 -6.64
N GLN A 185 -6.93 14.80 -5.75
CA GLN A 185 -6.65 16.24 -5.70
C GLN A 185 -5.23 16.55 -5.21
N LEU A 186 -4.73 15.79 -4.25
CA LEU A 186 -3.32 15.89 -3.82
C LEU A 186 -2.40 15.53 -4.98
N ASP A 187 -2.60 14.37 -5.59
CA ASP A 187 -1.75 13.81 -6.65
C ASP A 187 -1.61 14.75 -7.83
N ALA A 188 -2.73 15.35 -8.27
CA ALA A 188 -2.75 16.35 -9.33
C ALA A 188 -2.01 17.66 -8.98
N SER A 189 -1.72 17.89 -7.69
CA SER A 189 -1.14 19.15 -7.19
C SER A 189 0.33 19.04 -6.78
N ILE A 190 0.94 17.86 -6.85
CA ILE A 190 2.34 17.62 -6.43
C ILE A 190 3.19 17.10 -7.61
N PRO A 191 4.44 17.58 -7.76
CA PRO A 191 5.28 17.18 -8.89
C PRO A 191 5.95 15.81 -8.72
N ASN A 192 6.02 15.30 -7.49
CA ASN A 192 6.69 14.05 -7.13
C ASN A 192 5.72 12.88 -6.90
N PHE A 193 4.51 12.94 -7.44
CA PHE A 193 3.57 11.82 -7.47
C PHE A 193 4.13 10.62 -8.26
N ALA A 194 3.87 9.40 -7.82
CA ALA A 194 4.28 8.17 -8.50
C ALA A 194 3.09 7.30 -8.91
N LEU A 195 2.31 6.83 -7.96
CA LEU A 195 1.16 5.94 -8.15
C LEU A 195 0.05 6.30 -7.16
N GLN A 196 -1.21 5.98 -7.52
CA GLN A 196 -2.35 6.04 -6.60
C GLN A 196 -2.83 4.64 -6.25
N GLU A 197 -2.91 4.34 -4.96
CA GLU A 197 -3.55 3.13 -4.47
C GLU A 197 -5.07 3.20 -4.70
N TYR A 198 -5.63 2.13 -5.27
CA TYR A 198 -7.06 2.02 -5.55
C TYR A 198 -7.58 0.64 -5.14
N THR A 199 -8.61 0.59 -4.32
CA THR A 199 -9.11 -0.62 -3.68
C THR A 199 -10.43 -1.16 -4.27
N GLY A 200 -10.75 -0.83 -5.54
CA GLY A 200 -11.92 -1.38 -6.21
C GLY A 200 -13.24 -0.75 -5.74
N GLU A 201 -13.32 0.58 -5.72
CA GLU A 201 -14.46 1.35 -5.23
C GLU A 201 -15.64 1.42 -6.20
N ASP A 202 -15.50 0.83 -7.37
CA ASP A 202 -16.52 0.71 -8.41
C ASP A 202 -17.57 -0.38 -8.12
N LYS A 203 -17.49 -1.02 -6.93
CA LYS A 203 -18.43 -2.05 -6.48
C LYS A 203 -19.10 -1.67 -5.15
N PRO A 204 -20.34 -2.18 -4.92
CA PRO A 204 -20.98 -2.09 -3.61
C PRO A 204 -20.15 -2.75 -2.50
N PRO A 205 -20.21 -2.23 -1.25
CA PRO A 205 -20.98 -1.07 -0.83
C PRO A 205 -20.30 0.28 -1.11
N LYS A 206 -19.00 0.31 -1.44
CA LYS A 206 -18.24 1.56 -1.60
C LYS A 206 -18.81 2.44 -2.73
N LYS A 207 -19.17 1.85 -3.86
CA LYS A 207 -19.78 2.56 -4.98
C LYS A 207 -21.03 3.35 -4.59
N ASP A 208 -21.83 2.82 -3.67
CA ASP A 208 -23.12 3.40 -3.31
C ASP A 208 -22.98 4.64 -2.42
N LEU A 209 -21.79 4.89 -1.87
CA LEU A 209 -21.53 6.05 -1.00
C LEU A 209 -21.46 7.38 -1.77
N ILE A 210 -21.24 7.33 -3.08
CA ILE A 210 -20.98 8.51 -3.92
C ILE A 210 -21.97 8.54 -5.08
N VAL A 211 -22.56 9.71 -5.33
CA VAL A 211 -23.49 9.91 -6.46
C VAL A 211 -22.73 9.96 -7.78
N ASN A 212 -21.60 10.68 -7.80
CA ASN A 212 -20.73 10.90 -8.96
C ASN A 212 -19.29 10.48 -8.64
N PRO A 213 -18.97 9.18 -8.63
CA PRO A 213 -17.66 8.67 -8.23
C PRO A 213 -16.55 9.12 -9.19
N ILE A 214 -15.32 9.18 -8.67
CA ILE A 214 -14.13 9.37 -9.50
C ILE A 214 -14.10 8.27 -10.58
N LYS A 215 -13.94 8.68 -11.82
CA LYS A 215 -13.96 7.77 -12.96
C LYS A 215 -12.64 7.03 -13.07
N LEU A 216 -12.70 5.71 -13.03
CA LEU A 216 -11.58 4.84 -13.42
C LEU A 216 -11.68 4.56 -14.92
N GLN A 217 -10.62 4.84 -15.67
CA GLN A 217 -10.54 4.58 -17.10
C GLN A 217 -9.13 4.11 -17.47
N ASP A 218 -9.04 2.92 -18.04
CA ASP A 218 -7.78 2.33 -18.52
C ASP A 218 -6.65 2.38 -17.47
N GLY A 219 -6.98 2.04 -16.21
CA GLY A 219 -6.05 2.06 -15.08
C GLY A 219 -5.77 3.43 -14.46
N TYR A 220 -6.41 4.50 -14.97
CA TYR A 220 -6.24 5.87 -14.46
C TYR A 220 -7.49 6.38 -13.75
N LEU A 221 -7.29 7.09 -12.65
CA LEU A 221 -8.32 7.89 -12.01
C LEU A 221 -8.35 9.27 -12.65
N ILE A 222 -9.49 9.63 -13.23
CA ILE A 222 -9.64 10.89 -13.95
C ILE A 222 -9.90 12.02 -12.94
N VAL A 223 -9.03 13.02 -12.94
CA VAL A 223 -9.17 14.21 -12.08
C VAL A 223 -10.45 14.96 -12.48
N PRO A 224 -11.40 15.19 -11.54
CA PRO A 224 -12.63 15.90 -11.87
C PRO A 224 -12.40 17.40 -11.98
N ASP A 225 -13.11 18.05 -12.93
CA ASP A 225 -13.10 19.52 -13.11
C ASP A 225 -14.12 20.25 -12.24
N THR A 226 -14.87 19.55 -11.40
CA THR A 226 -15.89 20.12 -10.52
C THR A 226 -15.29 20.64 -9.22
N PRO A 227 -15.86 21.69 -8.59
CA PRO A 227 -15.33 22.27 -7.35
C PRO A 227 -15.23 21.29 -6.17
N GLY A 228 -14.35 21.57 -5.23
CA GLY A 228 -14.12 20.77 -4.03
C GLY A 228 -13.34 19.48 -4.35
N LEU A 229 -13.78 18.36 -3.79
CA LEU A 229 -13.20 17.04 -4.10
C LEU A 229 -13.69 16.45 -5.44
N GLY A 230 -14.65 17.12 -6.09
CA GLY A 230 -15.22 16.67 -7.35
C GLY A 230 -16.21 15.52 -7.22
N ILE A 231 -16.67 15.21 -6.02
CA ILE A 231 -17.64 14.15 -5.72
C ILE A 231 -18.82 14.70 -4.90
N GLU A 232 -19.94 13.99 -4.93
CA GLU A 232 -21.13 14.23 -4.12
C GLU A 232 -21.46 12.97 -3.31
N ILE A 233 -21.63 13.17 -1.98
CA ILE A 233 -21.93 12.05 -1.08
C ILE A 233 -23.40 11.67 -1.22
N ASN A 234 -23.68 10.39 -1.33
CA ASN A 234 -25.02 9.83 -1.28
C ASN A 234 -25.47 9.68 0.19
N GLU A 235 -26.03 10.73 0.75
CA GLU A 235 -26.44 10.75 2.16
C GLU A 235 -27.46 9.63 2.51
N LYS A 236 -28.24 9.15 1.53
CA LYS A 236 -29.20 8.06 1.74
C LYS A 236 -28.51 6.71 1.98
N SER A 237 -27.27 6.56 1.52
CA SER A 237 -26.46 5.36 1.73
C SER A 237 -25.69 5.40 3.04
N LEU A 238 -25.65 6.52 3.73
CA LEU A 238 -25.03 6.67 5.03
C LEU A 238 -25.97 6.08 6.10
N THR A 239 -25.88 4.78 6.29
CA THR A 239 -26.51 4.15 7.45
C THR A 239 -25.56 4.28 8.64
N LEU A 240 -26.12 4.67 9.80
CA LEU A 240 -25.41 4.50 11.07
C LEU A 240 -25.18 2.99 11.23
N GLY A 241 -23.98 2.56 10.87
CA GLY A 241 -23.59 1.15 10.98
C GLY A 241 -23.63 0.68 12.43
N GLU A 242 -23.61 -0.62 12.59
CA GLU A 242 -23.31 -1.23 13.89
C GLU A 242 -21.98 -0.66 14.41
N ASN A 243 -21.81 -0.63 15.73
CA ASN A 243 -20.54 -0.22 16.34
C ASN A 243 -19.37 -0.92 15.65
N PRO A 244 -18.26 -0.20 15.40
CA PRO A 244 -17.11 -0.81 14.77
C PRO A 244 -16.72 -2.07 15.55
N LYS A 245 -16.56 -3.19 14.84
CA LYS A 245 -16.07 -4.42 15.47
C LYS A 245 -14.69 -4.13 16.04
N ILE A 246 -14.53 -4.38 17.32
CA ILE A 246 -13.21 -4.45 17.93
C ILE A 246 -12.51 -5.63 17.25
N LEU A 247 -11.41 -5.35 16.56
CA LEU A 247 -10.62 -6.41 15.94
C LEU A 247 -9.89 -7.17 17.06
N ASP A 248 -9.99 -8.49 17.03
CA ASP A 248 -9.21 -9.31 17.94
C ASP A 248 -7.71 -9.10 17.67
N THR A 249 -6.95 -8.96 18.74
CA THR A 249 -5.50 -8.90 18.66
C THR A 249 -4.96 -10.23 18.17
N PRO A 250 -4.17 -10.29 17.09
CA PRO A 250 -3.57 -11.54 16.65
C PRO A 250 -2.64 -12.09 17.73
N ILE A 251 -2.71 -13.39 17.95
CA ILE A 251 -1.86 -14.09 18.93
C ILE A 251 -1.03 -15.12 18.18
N GLY A 252 0.29 -15.05 18.34
CA GLY A 252 1.23 -16.02 17.79
C GLY A 252 1.05 -17.42 18.40
N PHE A 253 1.63 -18.43 17.77
CA PHE A 253 1.57 -19.83 18.25
C PHE A 253 2.18 -20.02 19.66
N ASP A 254 3.09 -19.14 20.04
CA ASP A 254 3.74 -19.09 21.36
C ASP A 254 2.99 -18.23 22.38
N GLY A 255 1.83 -17.68 22.01
CA GLY A 255 1.01 -16.81 22.85
C GLY A 255 1.44 -15.34 22.84
N SER A 256 2.43 -14.96 22.03
CA SER A 256 2.84 -13.57 21.88
C SER A 256 1.80 -12.73 21.14
N VAL A 257 1.68 -11.46 21.50
CA VAL A 257 0.85 -10.49 20.78
C VAL A 257 1.58 -10.11 19.48
N GLN A 258 0.86 -10.18 18.37
CA GLN A 258 1.36 -9.80 17.06
C GLN A 258 0.78 -8.44 16.61
N ASP A 259 1.52 -7.67 15.81
CA ASP A 259 0.98 -6.48 15.15
C ASP A 259 0.13 -6.87 13.93
N ARG A 260 -0.81 -5.97 13.56
CA ARG A 260 -1.68 -6.12 12.37
C ARG A 260 -1.34 -5.08 11.33
#